data_e5d76812fcd5f22d14189c839b28cd4d
#
_entry.id   e5d76812fcd5f22d14189c839b28cd4d
#
_cell.length_a   1.000
_cell.length_b   1.000
_cell.length_c   1.000
_cell.angle_alpha   90.00
_cell.angle_beta   90.00
_cell.angle_gamma   90.00
#
_symmetry.space_group_name_H-M   'P 1'
#
loop_
_entity.id
_entity.type
_entity.pdbx_description
1 polymer ?
#
loop_
_entity_poly.entity_id
_entity_poly.type
_entity_poly.pdbx_seq_one_letter_code
_entity_poly.pdbx_strand_id
1 'polypeptide(L)'
;MNPTEAFTRLVRQPDGDIRLDEAALLIAAHDHDVDIGARLAELDDLAQDAPGDVAAMARFLFVERGYAGNEVDYGDPHNSYLDSVLRRRLGLPITLSVLLLEVARRRGVDLHGVGMPGHFLVGDDDGRYLDPFHQGVVIDERGCRTLSERLRPGAAWHPSYLEPVGARAILVRMLANLVHTLVERSPADAVWALQLRLAVPGVAPGERRDAAALLGTLGRFREAASALDELADDLDDAGAARAREDAARLRARAN
;
A
#
# COMPACT_ATOMS: atom_id res chain seq x y z
N MET A 1 21.29 7.18 -4.15
CA MET A 1 20.46 7.83 -3.11
C MET A 1 19.99 6.72 -2.18
N ASN A 2 19.99 6.92 -0.86
CA ASN A 2 19.46 5.92 0.09
C ASN A 2 17.92 5.86 -0.08
N PRO A 3 17.33 4.71 -0.45
CA PRO A 3 15.89 4.60 -0.69
C PRO A 3 15.05 4.91 0.56
N THR A 4 15.52 4.57 1.78
CA THR A 4 14.84 4.89 3.04
C THR A 4 14.73 6.39 3.27
N GLU A 5 15.82 7.14 3.07
CA GLU A 5 15.81 8.60 3.24
C GLU A 5 14.91 9.29 2.20
N ALA A 6 14.95 8.82 0.94
CA ALA A 6 14.11 9.34 -0.13
C ALA A 6 12.63 9.08 0.17
N PHE A 7 12.26 7.85 0.53
CA PHE A 7 10.90 7.48 0.91
C PHE A 7 10.40 8.31 2.11
N THR A 8 11.19 8.38 3.19
CA THR A 8 10.83 9.12 4.40
C THR A 8 10.59 10.60 4.11
N ARG A 9 11.39 11.21 3.22
CA ARG A 9 11.19 12.60 2.80
C ARG A 9 9.89 12.79 2.02
N LEU A 10 9.57 11.87 1.09
CA LEU A 10 8.34 11.91 0.30
C LEU A 10 7.10 11.82 1.16
N VAL A 11 7.02 10.83 2.06
CA VAL A 11 5.81 10.60 2.86
C VAL A 11 5.56 11.69 3.92
N ARG A 12 6.53 12.56 4.18
CA ARG A 12 6.38 13.73 5.07
C ARG A 12 5.77 14.96 4.38
N GLN A 13 5.68 14.98 3.05
CA GLN A 13 5.01 16.05 2.32
C GLN A 13 3.51 16.06 2.63
N PRO A 14 2.77 17.14 2.36
CA PRO A 14 1.31 17.11 2.37
C PRO A 14 0.79 15.94 1.53
N ASP A 15 -0.30 15.30 1.94
CA ASP A 15 -0.74 14.03 1.33
C ASP A 15 -0.99 14.15 -0.18
N GLY A 16 -1.58 15.27 -0.62
CA GLY A 16 -1.81 15.56 -2.04
C GLY A 16 -0.56 15.85 -2.87
N ASP A 17 0.58 16.13 -2.22
CA ASP A 17 1.87 16.40 -2.90
C ASP A 17 2.74 15.14 -2.99
N ILE A 18 2.31 14.03 -2.37
CA ILE A 18 3.07 12.79 -2.40
C ILE A 18 3.05 12.19 -3.80
N ARG A 19 4.23 12.03 -4.39
CA ARG A 19 4.42 11.28 -5.64
C ARG A 19 4.27 9.80 -5.34
N LEU A 20 3.03 9.29 -5.51
CA LEU A 20 2.68 7.91 -5.17
C LEU A 20 3.46 6.90 -6.02
N ASP A 21 3.68 7.21 -7.32
CA ASP A 21 4.53 6.43 -8.21
C ASP A 21 5.96 6.27 -7.70
N GLU A 22 6.60 7.40 -7.35
CA GLU A 22 7.97 7.42 -6.87
C GLU A 22 8.09 6.71 -5.51
N ALA A 23 7.15 6.95 -4.58
CA ALA A 23 7.14 6.27 -3.29
C ALA A 23 6.94 4.75 -3.42
N ALA A 24 6.07 4.29 -4.32
CA ALA A 24 5.86 2.87 -4.61
C ALA A 24 7.11 2.21 -5.24
N LEU A 25 7.83 2.92 -6.12
CA LEU A 25 9.09 2.46 -6.69
C LEU A 25 10.21 2.41 -5.65
N LEU A 26 10.24 3.39 -4.71
CA LEU A 26 11.19 3.38 -3.60
C LEU A 26 10.94 2.20 -2.64
N ILE A 27 9.71 1.75 -2.45
CA ILE A 27 9.44 0.50 -1.71
C ILE A 27 10.16 -0.68 -2.38
N ALA A 28 10.03 -0.84 -3.70
CA ALA A 28 10.71 -1.90 -4.44
C ALA A 28 12.25 -1.82 -4.34
N ALA A 29 12.78 -0.59 -4.32
CA ALA A 29 14.23 -0.33 -4.24
C ALA A 29 14.88 -0.77 -2.90
N HIS A 30 14.09 -1.24 -1.91
CA HIS A 30 14.62 -1.87 -0.70
C HIS A 30 14.89 -3.38 -0.88
N ASP A 31 14.24 -3.99 -1.83
CA ASP A 31 14.38 -5.43 -2.12
C ASP A 31 15.42 -5.69 -3.22
N HIS A 32 15.39 -4.88 -4.27
CA HIS A 32 16.25 -5.05 -5.44
C HIS A 32 16.60 -3.72 -6.10
N ASP A 33 17.53 -3.74 -7.05
CA ASP A 33 17.91 -2.54 -7.81
C ASP A 33 16.79 -2.11 -8.77
N VAL A 34 16.37 -0.85 -8.68
CA VAL A 34 15.29 -0.26 -9.48
C VAL A 34 15.78 1.02 -10.13
N ASP A 35 15.76 1.08 -11.46
CA ASP A 35 15.89 2.33 -12.19
C ASP A 35 14.58 3.12 -12.13
N ILE A 36 14.44 3.92 -11.06
CA ILE A 36 13.23 4.73 -10.81
C ILE A 36 12.93 5.65 -11.99
N GLY A 37 13.96 6.28 -12.57
CA GLY A 37 13.77 7.17 -13.72
C GLY A 37 13.17 6.46 -14.93
N ALA A 38 13.70 5.29 -15.28
CA ALA A 38 13.16 4.48 -16.37
C ALA A 38 11.72 4.00 -16.11
N ARG A 39 11.39 3.64 -14.85
CA ARG A 39 10.01 3.24 -14.50
C ARG A 39 9.02 4.41 -14.55
N LEU A 40 9.42 5.60 -14.13
CA LEU A 40 8.60 6.80 -14.25
C LEU A 40 8.35 7.15 -15.73
N ALA A 41 9.38 7.06 -16.58
CA ALA A 41 9.25 7.26 -18.02
C ALA A 41 8.29 6.23 -18.66
N GLU A 42 8.33 4.96 -18.24
CA GLU A 42 7.38 3.94 -18.69
C GLU A 42 5.93 4.27 -18.32
N LEU A 43 5.69 4.85 -17.13
CA LEU A 43 4.37 5.35 -16.74
C LEU A 43 3.94 6.56 -17.57
N ASP A 44 4.88 7.44 -17.95
CA ASP A 44 4.60 8.57 -18.83
C ASP A 44 4.19 8.09 -20.23
N ASP A 45 4.90 7.10 -20.79
CA ASP A 45 4.58 6.48 -22.07
C ASP A 45 3.20 5.79 -22.04
N LEU A 46 2.91 5.01 -21.00
CA LEU A 46 1.58 4.41 -20.80
C LEU A 46 0.48 5.46 -20.76
N ALA A 47 0.73 6.57 -20.09
CA ALA A 47 -0.24 7.65 -20.00
C ALA A 47 -0.44 8.37 -21.34
N GLN A 48 0.61 8.56 -22.15
CA GLN A 48 0.47 9.15 -23.49
C GLN A 48 -0.46 8.33 -24.40
N ASP A 49 -0.36 7.00 -24.32
CA ASP A 49 -1.17 6.08 -25.12
C ASP A 49 -2.58 5.89 -24.56
N ALA A 50 -2.80 6.13 -23.27
CA ALA A 50 -4.06 5.87 -22.60
C ALA A 50 -5.17 6.84 -23.01
N PRO A 51 -6.42 6.36 -23.24
CA PRO A 51 -7.59 7.22 -23.45
C PRO A 51 -7.88 8.09 -22.22
N GLY A 52 -8.55 9.26 -22.45
CA GLY A 52 -8.99 10.15 -21.38
C GLY A 52 -10.30 9.73 -20.70
N ASP A 53 -11.05 8.80 -21.28
CA ASP A 53 -12.25 8.23 -20.67
C ASP A 53 -11.89 7.11 -19.70
N VAL A 54 -12.50 7.12 -18.51
CA VAL A 54 -12.17 6.21 -17.40
C VAL A 54 -12.34 4.74 -17.78
N ALA A 55 -13.48 4.38 -18.41
CA ALA A 55 -13.75 2.99 -18.78
C ALA A 55 -12.83 2.52 -19.94
N ALA A 56 -12.56 3.41 -20.89
CA ALA A 56 -11.62 3.13 -21.97
C ALA A 56 -10.18 3.00 -21.45
N MET A 57 -9.76 3.82 -20.48
CA MET A 57 -8.45 3.73 -19.82
C MET A 57 -8.29 2.40 -19.07
N ALA A 58 -9.31 1.99 -18.31
CA ALA A 58 -9.30 0.70 -17.62
C ALA A 58 -9.20 -0.46 -18.62
N ARG A 59 -9.99 -0.45 -19.70
CA ARG A 59 -9.89 -1.45 -20.75
C ARG A 59 -8.51 -1.45 -21.42
N PHE A 60 -7.94 -0.28 -21.71
CA PHE A 60 -6.60 -0.16 -22.25
C PHE A 60 -5.56 -0.84 -21.36
N LEU A 61 -5.54 -0.53 -20.06
CA LEU A 61 -4.55 -1.11 -19.15
C LEU A 61 -4.78 -2.61 -18.91
N PHE A 62 -6.00 -3.00 -18.58
CA PHE A 62 -6.27 -4.34 -18.05
C PHE A 62 -6.67 -5.37 -19.10
N VAL A 63 -7.07 -4.94 -20.30
CA VAL A 63 -7.40 -5.84 -21.41
C VAL A 63 -6.36 -5.74 -22.54
N GLU A 64 -6.10 -4.53 -23.04
CA GLU A 64 -5.23 -4.36 -24.23
C GLU A 64 -3.74 -4.47 -23.87
N ARG A 65 -3.30 -3.85 -22.75
CA ARG A 65 -1.93 -3.95 -22.22
C ARG A 65 -1.71 -5.19 -21.37
N GLY A 66 -2.77 -5.87 -20.92
CA GLY A 66 -2.73 -7.16 -20.25
C GLY A 66 -2.27 -7.11 -18.80
N TYR A 67 -2.41 -5.98 -18.10
CA TYR A 67 -2.22 -5.95 -16.65
C TYR A 67 -3.36 -6.70 -15.97
N ALA A 68 -3.05 -7.59 -15.01
CA ALA A 68 -4.05 -8.46 -14.38
C ALA A 68 -3.68 -8.81 -12.94
N GLY A 69 -4.66 -9.26 -12.18
CA GLY A 69 -4.45 -9.85 -10.86
C GLY A 69 -3.66 -11.16 -10.94
N ASN A 70 -2.70 -11.35 -10.05
CA ASN A 70 -2.00 -12.63 -9.94
C ASN A 70 -2.80 -13.59 -9.05
N GLU A 71 -3.73 -14.33 -9.64
CA GLU A 71 -4.55 -15.32 -8.94
C GLU A 71 -3.79 -16.63 -8.66
N VAL A 72 -2.75 -16.93 -9.45
CA VAL A 72 -1.98 -18.17 -9.36
C VAL A 72 -1.03 -18.17 -8.17
N ASP A 73 -0.35 -17.06 -7.93
CA ASP A 73 0.52 -16.86 -6.78
C ASP A 73 0.25 -15.47 -6.18
N TYR A 74 -0.87 -15.37 -5.46
CA TYR A 74 -1.29 -14.11 -4.83
C TYR A 74 -0.26 -13.61 -3.81
N GLY A 75 0.40 -14.53 -3.10
CA GLY A 75 1.42 -14.26 -2.09
C GLY A 75 2.83 -14.00 -2.66
N ASP A 76 3.05 -13.85 -3.97
CA ASP A 76 4.34 -13.45 -4.52
C ASP A 76 4.66 -11.99 -4.15
N PRO A 77 5.78 -11.69 -3.44
CA PRO A 77 6.17 -10.33 -3.08
C PRO A 77 6.24 -9.37 -4.27
N HIS A 78 6.64 -9.86 -5.44
CA HIS A 78 6.72 -9.06 -6.66
C HIS A 78 5.38 -8.50 -7.13
N ASN A 79 4.26 -9.02 -6.65
CA ASN A 79 2.94 -8.44 -6.90
C ASN A 79 2.74 -7.11 -6.17
N SER A 80 3.54 -6.83 -5.12
CA SER A 80 3.50 -5.59 -4.33
C SER A 80 4.46 -4.51 -4.85
N TYR A 81 5.39 -4.84 -5.74
CA TYR A 81 6.38 -3.90 -6.28
C TYR A 81 5.92 -3.32 -7.62
N LEU A 82 5.79 -2.00 -7.70
CA LEU A 82 5.28 -1.32 -8.89
C LEU A 82 6.15 -1.57 -10.13
N ASP A 83 7.49 -1.58 -10.00
CA ASP A 83 8.41 -1.90 -11.10
C ASP A 83 8.20 -3.32 -11.63
N SER A 84 7.96 -4.27 -10.72
CA SER A 84 7.69 -5.66 -11.07
C SER A 84 6.33 -5.82 -11.73
N VAL A 85 5.31 -5.06 -11.29
CA VAL A 85 3.99 -5.02 -11.94
C VAL A 85 4.12 -4.45 -13.35
N LEU A 86 4.85 -3.37 -13.56
CA LEU A 86 5.09 -2.80 -14.89
C LEU A 86 5.71 -3.84 -15.84
N ARG A 87 6.73 -4.56 -15.39
CA ARG A 87 7.45 -5.56 -16.19
C ARG A 87 6.66 -6.84 -16.42
N ARG A 88 6.03 -7.39 -15.38
CA ARG A 88 5.37 -8.71 -15.38
C ARG A 88 3.89 -8.63 -15.79
N ARG A 89 3.29 -7.45 -15.67
CA ARG A 89 1.86 -7.17 -15.85
C ARG A 89 0.95 -7.95 -14.90
N LEU A 90 1.50 -8.39 -13.78
CA LEU A 90 0.79 -9.10 -12.70
C LEU A 90 0.97 -8.34 -11.39
N GLY A 91 -0.12 -8.18 -10.63
CA GLY A 91 -0.08 -7.43 -9.37
C GLY A 91 -1.20 -7.79 -8.40
N LEU A 92 -1.15 -7.16 -7.21
CA LEU A 92 -2.23 -7.15 -6.24
C LEU A 92 -3.29 -6.09 -6.60
N PRO A 93 -4.51 -6.17 -6.01
CA PRO A 93 -5.53 -5.12 -6.21
C PRO A 93 -4.97 -3.71 -6.01
N ILE A 94 -4.26 -3.47 -4.92
CA ILE A 94 -3.72 -2.14 -4.60
C ILE A 94 -2.62 -1.69 -5.57
N THR A 95 -1.71 -2.57 -5.99
CA THR A 95 -0.59 -2.18 -6.87
C THR A 95 -1.09 -1.88 -8.30
N LEU A 96 -2.08 -2.65 -8.77
CA LEU A 96 -2.78 -2.38 -10.03
C LEU A 96 -3.60 -1.09 -9.94
N SER A 97 -4.18 -0.79 -8.78
CA SER A 97 -4.88 0.47 -8.54
C SER A 97 -3.91 1.66 -8.56
N VAL A 98 -2.72 1.53 -7.97
CA VAL A 98 -1.66 2.56 -8.06
C VAL A 98 -1.28 2.82 -9.52
N LEU A 99 -1.12 1.77 -10.34
CA LEU A 99 -0.87 1.92 -11.76
C LEU A 99 -1.97 2.74 -12.45
N LEU A 100 -3.24 2.40 -12.24
CA LEU A 100 -4.37 3.13 -12.83
C LEU A 100 -4.44 4.58 -12.35
N LEU A 101 -4.29 4.83 -11.04
CA LEU A 101 -4.28 6.17 -10.45
C LEU A 101 -3.18 7.04 -11.05
N GLU A 102 -1.98 6.48 -11.24
CA GLU A 102 -0.84 7.23 -11.75
C GLU A 102 -0.93 7.51 -13.26
N VAL A 103 -1.51 6.60 -14.04
CA VAL A 103 -1.83 6.85 -15.46
C VAL A 103 -2.94 7.91 -15.57
N ALA A 104 -4.01 7.80 -14.77
CA ALA A 104 -5.11 8.77 -14.74
C ALA A 104 -4.63 10.18 -14.37
N ARG A 105 -3.82 10.30 -13.29
CA ARG A 105 -3.24 11.58 -12.87
C ARG A 105 -2.46 12.27 -13.99
N ARG A 106 -1.65 11.51 -14.75
CA ARG A 106 -0.88 12.02 -15.89
C ARG A 106 -1.77 12.47 -17.06
N ARG A 107 -2.94 11.84 -17.18
CA ARG A 107 -3.95 12.21 -18.18
C ARG A 107 -4.86 13.35 -17.75
N GLY A 108 -4.74 13.85 -16.50
CA GLY A 108 -5.65 14.85 -15.94
C GLY A 108 -7.05 14.30 -15.70
N VAL A 109 -7.16 13.01 -15.39
CA VAL A 109 -8.41 12.33 -15.03
C VAL A 109 -8.45 12.14 -13.53
N ASP A 110 -9.49 12.66 -12.88
CA ASP A 110 -9.62 12.60 -11.42
C ASP A 110 -10.17 11.23 -10.99
N LEU A 111 -9.31 10.47 -10.34
CA LEU A 111 -9.62 9.18 -9.72
C LEU A 111 -9.02 9.14 -8.31
N HIS A 112 -9.64 8.36 -7.44
CA HIS A 112 -9.18 8.19 -6.07
C HIS A 112 -9.12 6.71 -5.65
N GLY A 113 -8.24 6.39 -4.71
CA GLY A 113 -8.15 5.05 -4.13
C GLY A 113 -9.31 4.78 -3.18
N VAL A 114 -9.79 3.54 -3.16
CA VAL A 114 -10.86 3.08 -2.26
C VAL A 114 -10.39 1.84 -1.51
N GLY A 115 -10.13 2.03 -0.21
CA GLY A 115 -9.50 1.04 0.67
C GLY A 115 -10.47 0.05 1.30
N MET A 116 -11.28 -0.65 0.50
CA MET A 116 -12.24 -1.62 1.01
C MET A 116 -11.56 -2.76 1.79
N PRO A 117 -12.13 -3.23 2.92
CA PRO A 117 -11.57 -4.36 3.66
C PRO A 117 -11.49 -5.64 2.80
N GLY A 118 -10.28 -6.20 2.70
CA GLY A 118 -10.00 -7.40 1.89
C GLY A 118 -9.79 -7.12 0.40
N HIS A 119 -10.02 -5.87 -0.09
CA HIS A 119 -9.83 -5.50 -1.49
C HIS A 119 -9.43 -4.04 -1.65
N PHE A 120 -9.00 -3.66 -2.85
CA PHE A 120 -8.71 -2.27 -3.18
C PHE A 120 -9.28 -1.95 -4.55
N LEU A 121 -9.98 -0.83 -4.63
CA LEU A 121 -10.65 -0.35 -5.82
C LEU A 121 -10.18 1.06 -6.18
N VAL A 122 -10.58 1.54 -7.34
CA VAL A 122 -10.42 2.93 -7.76
C VAL A 122 -11.80 3.52 -8.00
N GLY A 123 -12.10 4.64 -7.36
CA GLY A 123 -13.37 5.36 -7.50
C GLY A 123 -13.23 6.62 -8.36
N ASP A 124 -14.35 7.06 -8.92
CA ASP A 124 -14.51 8.38 -9.53
C ASP A 124 -15.61 9.19 -8.82
N ASP A 125 -15.75 10.47 -9.19
CA ASP A 125 -16.74 11.37 -8.60
C ASP A 125 -18.19 11.07 -9.02
N ASP A 126 -18.40 10.23 -10.04
CA ASP A 126 -19.72 9.78 -10.49
C ASP A 126 -20.25 8.57 -9.69
N GLY A 127 -19.51 8.08 -8.69
CA GLY A 127 -19.88 6.94 -7.87
C GLY A 127 -19.70 5.60 -8.58
N ARG A 128 -18.82 5.53 -9.57
CA ARG A 128 -18.38 4.31 -10.20
C ARG A 128 -17.09 3.83 -9.56
N TYR A 129 -16.93 2.52 -9.42
CA TYR A 129 -15.76 1.87 -8.85
C TYR A 129 -15.17 0.89 -9.86
N LEU A 130 -13.88 0.97 -10.09
CA LEU A 130 -13.15 0.09 -10.96
C LEU A 130 -12.42 -0.96 -10.13
N ASP A 131 -12.44 -2.20 -10.58
CA ASP A 131 -11.68 -3.29 -9.98
C ASP A 131 -10.49 -3.69 -10.89
N PRO A 132 -9.31 -3.10 -10.70
CA PRO A 132 -8.12 -3.40 -11.49
C PRO A 132 -7.68 -4.86 -11.44
N PHE A 133 -7.94 -5.56 -10.34
CA PHE A 133 -7.59 -6.96 -10.18
C PHE A 133 -8.42 -7.88 -11.07
N HIS A 134 -9.69 -7.53 -11.27
CA HIS A 134 -10.62 -8.23 -12.14
C HIS A 134 -10.83 -7.46 -13.46
N GLN A 135 -9.73 -7.21 -14.20
CA GLN A 135 -9.72 -6.62 -15.55
C GLN A 135 -10.35 -5.21 -15.65
N GLY A 136 -10.33 -4.44 -14.54
CA GLY A 136 -10.87 -3.08 -14.53
C GLY A 136 -12.40 -3.01 -14.68
N VAL A 137 -13.11 -4.07 -14.29
CA VAL A 137 -14.58 -4.08 -14.33
C VAL A 137 -15.14 -2.93 -13.51
N VAL A 138 -16.12 -2.24 -14.08
CA VAL A 138 -16.81 -1.13 -13.41
C VAL A 138 -17.99 -1.66 -12.62
N ILE A 139 -18.06 -1.32 -11.34
CA ILE A 139 -19.15 -1.68 -10.43
C ILE A 139 -19.69 -0.44 -9.73
N ASP A 140 -20.93 -0.50 -9.28
CA ASP A 140 -21.56 0.50 -8.41
C ASP A 140 -21.42 0.14 -6.92
N GLU A 141 -21.96 0.94 -6.02
CA GLU A 141 -21.97 0.68 -4.58
C GLU A 141 -22.56 -0.70 -4.25
N ARG A 142 -23.61 -1.12 -4.96
CA ARG A 142 -24.24 -2.44 -4.76
C ARG A 142 -23.28 -3.57 -5.13
N GLY A 143 -22.53 -3.39 -6.22
CA GLY A 143 -21.46 -4.30 -6.65
C GLY A 143 -20.35 -4.38 -5.60
N CYS A 144 -19.92 -3.24 -5.04
CA CYS A 144 -18.93 -3.20 -3.95
C CYS A 144 -19.42 -3.95 -2.71
N ARG A 145 -20.68 -3.79 -2.32
CA ARG A 145 -21.29 -4.51 -1.20
C ARG A 145 -21.30 -6.03 -1.46
N THR A 146 -21.69 -6.45 -2.66
CA THR A 146 -21.68 -7.87 -3.06
C THR A 146 -20.26 -8.45 -3.04
N LEU A 147 -19.27 -7.68 -3.51
CA LEU A 147 -17.87 -8.07 -3.46
C LEU A 147 -17.39 -8.21 -2.01
N SER A 148 -17.72 -7.25 -1.14
CA SER A 148 -17.39 -7.31 0.30
C SER A 148 -17.98 -8.54 0.98
N GLU A 149 -19.25 -8.85 0.73
CA GLU A 149 -19.91 -10.05 1.29
C GLU A 149 -19.23 -11.34 0.82
N ARG A 150 -18.80 -11.41 -0.44
CA ARG A 150 -18.08 -12.58 -0.98
C ARG A 150 -16.71 -12.77 -0.33
N LEU A 151 -15.98 -11.65 -0.11
CA LEU A 151 -14.63 -11.69 0.46
C LEU A 151 -14.63 -11.89 1.98
N ARG A 152 -15.67 -11.41 2.66
CA ARG A 152 -15.82 -11.45 4.12
C ARG A 152 -17.24 -11.82 4.51
N PRO A 153 -17.64 -13.09 4.32
CA PRO A 153 -19.00 -13.53 4.60
C PRO A 153 -19.40 -13.22 6.05
N GLY A 154 -20.59 -12.62 6.23
CA GLY A 154 -21.13 -12.25 7.54
C GLY A 154 -20.53 -11.00 8.18
N ALA A 155 -19.56 -10.34 7.57
CA ALA A 155 -19.07 -9.04 8.06
C ALA A 155 -20.07 -7.92 7.73
N ALA A 156 -20.32 -7.03 8.71
CA ALA A 156 -21.20 -5.89 8.48
C ALA A 156 -20.62 -4.95 7.41
N TRP A 157 -21.46 -4.53 6.48
CA TRP A 157 -21.13 -3.49 5.52
C TRP A 157 -21.18 -2.11 6.18
N HIS A 158 -20.20 -1.27 5.87
CA HIS A 158 -20.17 0.12 6.31
C HIS A 158 -19.92 1.04 5.11
N PRO A 159 -20.71 2.12 4.92
CA PRO A 159 -20.53 3.05 3.79
C PRO A 159 -19.13 3.66 3.72
N SER A 160 -18.46 3.86 4.87
CA SER A 160 -17.09 4.39 4.92
C SER A 160 -16.03 3.52 4.24
N TYR A 161 -16.37 2.27 3.88
CA TYR A 161 -15.48 1.43 3.07
C TYR A 161 -15.26 1.96 1.66
N LEU A 162 -16.12 2.87 1.21
CA LEU A 162 -16.04 3.53 -0.10
C LEU A 162 -15.50 4.97 -0.03
N GLU A 163 -15.11 5.43 1.15
CA GLU A 163 -14.50 6.75 1.27
C GLU A 163 -13.14 6.79 0.56
N PRO A 164 -12.83 7.90 -0.13
CA PRO A 164 -11.52 8.11 -0.74
C PRO A 164 -10.39 7.99 0.26
N VAL A 165 -9.30 7.35 -0.13
CA VAL A 165 -8.09 7.26 0.66
C VAL A 165 -6.93 7.97 -0.03
N GLY A 166 -6.13 8.69 0.74
CA GLY A 166 -4.97 9.44 0.25
C GLY A 166 -3.72 8.58 0.07
N ALA A 167 -2.68 9.20 -0.46
CA ALA A 167 -1.42 8.54 -0.80
C ALA A 167 -0.76 7.82 0.38
N ARG A 168 -0.75 8.42 1.59
CA ARG A 168 -0.19 7.76 2.77
C ARG A 168 -0.92 6.49 3.13
N ALA A 169 -2.26 6.50 3.12
CA ALA A 169 -3.06 5.34 3.43
C ALA A 169 -2.83 4.21 2.41
N ILE A 170 -2.66 4.55 1.13
CA ILE A 170 -2.29 3.60 0.07
C ILE A 170 -0.92 2.98 0.37
N LEU A 171 0.10 3.79 0.65
CA LEU A 171 1.46 3.32 0.95
C LEU A 171 1.51 2.45 2.21
N VAL A 172 0.82 2.85 3.29
CA VAL A 172 0.71 2.04 4.52
C VAL A 172 0.11 0.67 4.20
N ARG A 173 -0.92 0.61 3.36
CA ARG A 173 -1.56 -0.65 2.98
C ARG A 173 -0.70 -1.49 2.03
N MET A 174 0.03 -0.87 1.09
CA MET A 174 1.02 -1.59 0.27
C MET A 174 2.08 -2.25 1.14
N LEU A 175 2.63 -1.51 2.10
CA LEU A 175 3.61 -2.02 3.06
C LEU A 175 3.03 -3.10 3.98
N ALA A 176 1.75 -2.98 4.41
CA ALA A 176 1.09 -4.01 5.20
C ALA A 176 0.94 -5.33 4.44
N ASN A 177 0.53 -5.28 3.15
CA ASN A 177 0.45 -6.46 2.30
C ASN A 177 1.83 -7.10 2.12
N LEU A 178 2.85 -6.28 1.87
CA LEU A 178 4.22 -6.74 1.69
C LEU A 178 4.76 -7.39 2.97
N VAL A 179 4.56 -6.77 4.13
CA VAL A 179 4.92 -7.35 5.45
C VAL A 179 4.28 -8.72 5.64
N HIS A 180 2.97 -8.84 5.37
CA HIS A 180 2.25 -10.11 5.48
C HIS A 180 2.89 -11.20 4.62
N THR A 181 3.16 -10.89 3.35
CA THR A 181 3.81 -11.81 2.42
C THR A 181 5.23 -12.17 2.84
N LEU A 182 6.03 -11.17 3.25
CA LEU A 182 7.44 -11.40 3.64
C LEU A 182 7.55 -12.18 4.95
N VAL A 183 6.67 -11.97 5.93
CA VAL A 183 6.66 -12.75 7.18
C VAL A 183 6.49 -14.24 6.92
N GLU A 184 5.70 -14.61 5.92
CA GLU A 184 5.48 -16.02 5.57
C GLU A 184 6.64 -16.62 4.77
N ARG A 185 7.26 -15.84 3.86
CA ARG A 185 8.24 -16.34 2.90
C ARG A 185 9.69 -16.07 3.29
N SER A 186 9.97 -14.91 3.86
CA SER A 186 11.31 -14.43 4.24
C SER A 186 11.21 -13.48 5.43
N PRO A 187 11.02 -14.00 6.66
CA PRO A 187 10.78 -13.17 7.86
C PRO A 187 11.86 -12.11 8.11
N ALA A 188 13.10 -12.37 7.73
CA ALA A 188 14.20 -11.41 7.88
C ALA A 188 13.98 -10.16 7.02
N ASP A 189 13.40 -10.33 5.83
CA ASP A 189 13.13 -9.22 4.90
C ASP A 189 11.90 -8.40 5.29
N ALA A 190 10.99 -8.95 6.11
CA ALA A 190 9.84 -8.20 6.63
C ALA A 190 10.25 -6.99 7.48
N VAL A 191 11.45 -7.00 8.06
CA VAL A 191 11.94 -5.95 8.97
C VAL A 191 12.01 -4.58 8.28
N TRP A 192 12.58 -4.50 7.09
CA TRP A 192 12.69 -3.22 6.38
C TRP A 192 11.31 -2.68 5.98
N ALA A 193 10.38 -3.56 5.57
CA ALA A 193 9.02 -3.15 5.21
C ALA A 193 8.24 -2.63 6.42
N LEU A 194 8.42 -3.25 7.61
CA LEU A 194 7.89 -2.74 8.88
C LEU A 194 8.47 -1.38 9.24
N GLN A 195 9.78 -1.19 9.10
CA GLN A 195 10.44 0.08 9.37
C GLN A 195 9.93 1.19 8.45
N LEU A 196 9.78 0.91 7.15
CA LEU A 196 9.17 1.88 6.22
C LEU A 196 7.74 2.22 6.59
N ARG A 197 6.94 1.22 6.97
CA ARG A 197 5.55 1.44 7.40
C ARG A 197 5.48 2.35 8.62
N LEU A 198 6.35 2.14 9.60
CA LEU A 198 6.45 2.99 10.79
C LEU A 198 6.95 4.41 10.48
N ALA A 199 7.72 4.61 9.42
CA ALA A 199 8.19 5.92 8.99
C ALA A 199 7.09 6.79 8.33
N VAL A 200 5.94 6.21 7.94
CA VAL A 200 4.83 6.96 7.35
C VAL A 200 4.08 7.71 8.44
N PRO A 201 3.93 9.06 8.35
CA PRO A 201 3.17 9.84 9.32
C PRO A 201 1.69 9.43 9.36
N GLY A 202 1.09 9.44 10.56
CA GLY A 202 -0.35 9.18 10.75
C GLY A 202 -0.75 7.71 10.77
N VAL A 203 0.21 6.77 10.81
CA VAL A 203 -0.10 5.36 11.09
C VAL A 203 -0.76 5.24 12.46
N ALA A 204 -1.93 4.58 12.50
CA ALA A 204 -2.74 4.49 13.71
C ALA A 204 -1.96 3.84 14.88
N PRO A 205 -2.19 4.29 16.14
CA PRO A 205 -1.49 3.75 17.30
C PRO A 205 -1.59 2.23 17.45
N GLY A 206 -2.74 1.63 17.11
CA GLY A 206 -2.91 0.18 17.11
C GLY A 206 -1.99 -0.52 16.11
N GLU A 207 -1.91 -0.02 14.88
CA GLU A 207 -1.04 -0.56 13.83
C GLU A 207 0.45 -0.41 14.17
N ARG A 208 0.85 0.70 14.81
CA ARG A 208 2.23 0.90 15.30
C ARG A 208 2.57 -0.11 16.40
N ARG A 209 1.62 -0.40 17.29
CA ARG A 209 1.79 -1.43 18.33
C ARG A 209 1.93 -2.83 17.73
N ASP A 210 1.11 -3.17 16.73
CA ASP A 210 1.17 -4.46 16.04
C ASP A 210 2.50 -4.63 15.30
N ALA A 211 2.99 -3.57 14.64
CA ALA A 211 4.30 -3.58 13.98
C ALA A 211 5.45 -3.77 14.99
N ALA A 212 5.40 -3.09 16.14
CA ALA A 212 6.40 -3.28 17.20
C ALA A 212 6.35 -4.71 17.77
N ALA A 213 5.17 -5.27 17.98
CA ALA A 213 5.01 -6.66 18.43
C ALA A 213 5.62 -7.64 17.42
N LEU A 214 5.37 -7.42 16.13
CA LEU A 214 5.93 -8.25 15.06
C LEU A 214 7.47 -8.15 14.99
N LEU A 215 8.04 -6.94 15.09
CA LEU A 215 9.50 -6.77 15.23
C LEU A 215 10.06 -7.57 16.42
N GLY A 216 9.35 -7.57 17.56
CA GLY A 216 9.72 -8.37 18.72
C GLY A 216 9.69 -9.88 18.44
N THR A 217 8.72 -10.40 17.68
CA THR A 217 8.66 -11.81 17.29
C THR A 217 9.78 -12.20 16.33
N LEU A 218 10.21 -11.25 15.50
CA LEU A 218 11.35 -11.41 14.57
C LEU A 218 12.72 -11.23 15.25
N GLY A 219 12.76 -11.11 16.59
CA GLY A 219 14.00 -10.93 17.36
C GLY A 219 14.62 -9.53 17.28
N ARG A 220 13.92 -8.56 16.67
CA ARG A 220 14.38 -7.17 16.51
C ARG A 220 13.97 -6.32 17.72
N PHE A 221 14.39 -6.78 18.91
CA PHE A 221 13.95 -6.23 20.21
C PHE A 221 14.26 -4.74 20.39
N ARG A 222 15.40 -4.25 19.88
CA ARG A 222 15.79 -2.85 19.97
C ARG A 222 14.91 -1.98 19.11
N GLU A 223 14.64 -2.38 17.87
CA GLU A 223 13.77 -1.67 16.95
C GLU A 223 12.30 -1.68 17.44
N ALA A 224 11.84 -2.83 17.96
CA ALA A 224 10.53 -2.93 18.58
C ALA A 224 10.38 -1.97 19.78
N ALA A 225 11.41 -1.87 20.62
CA ALA A 225 11.40 -0.96 21.76
C ALA A 225 11.41 0.52 21.33
N SER A 226 12.19 0.89 20.30
CA SER A 226 12.18 2.26 19.75
C SER A 226 10.81 2.63 19.20
N ALA A 227 10.17 1.72 18.45
CA ALA A 227 8.84 1.96 17.90
C ALA A 227 7.76 2.17 18.98
N LEU A 228 7.88 1.50 20.13
CA LEU A 228 6.99 1.69 21.28
C LEU A 228 7.27 2.99 22.03
N ASP A 229 8.53 3.42 22.14
CA ASP A 229 8.84 4.72 22.75
C ASP A 229 8.30 5.88 21.91
N GLU A 230 8.51 5.82 20.59
CA GLU A 230 7.94 6.81 19.66
C GLU A 230 6.42 6.82 19.70
N LEU A 231 5.79 5.64 19.84
CA LEU A 231 4.35 5.53 19.99
C LEU A 231 3.87 6.17 21.30
N ALA A 232 4.64 6.06 22.39
CA ALA A 232 4.28 6.61 23.68
C ALA A 232 4.09 8.13 23.66
N ASP A 233 4.80 8.84 22.76
CA ASP A 233 4.70 10.29 22.63
C ASP A 233 3.37 10.76 22.00
N ASP A 234 2.65 9.85 21.34
CA ASP A 234 1.36 10.10 20.67
C ASP A 234 0.15 9.61 21.50
N LEU A 235 0.37 9.05 22.70
CA LEU A 235 -0.68 8.46 23.53
C LEU A 235 -0.97 9.31 24.79
N ASP A 236 -2.12 9.04 25.41
CA ASP A 236 -2.42 9.55 26.76
C ASP A 236 -1.47 8.96 27.81
N ASP A 237 -1.44 9.55 29.01
CA ASP A 237 -0.50 9.16 30.07
C ASP A 237 -0.53 7.66 30.40
N ALA A 238 -1.71 7.03 30.41
CA ALA A 238 -1.87 5.62 30.71
C ALA A 238 -1.37 4.73 29.57
N GLY A 239 -1.65 5.11 28.34
CA GLY A 239 -1.17 4.44 27.14
C GLY A 239 0.35 4.57 26.98
N ALA A 240 0.88 5.77 27.21
CA ALA A 240 2.30 6.07 27.17
C ALA A 240 3.10 5.25 28.20
N ALA A 241 2.59 5.18 29.45
CA ALA A 241 3.23 4.39 30.49
C ALA A 241 3.33 2.90 30.11
N ARG A 242 2.25 2.33 29.57
CA ARG A 242 2.23 0.92 29.10
C ARG A 242 3.20 0.70 27.93
N ALA A 243 3.22 1.60 26.95
CA ALA A 243 4.13 1.49 25.80
C ALA A 243 5.60 1.53 26.24
N ARG A 244 5.97 2.43 27.18
CA ARG A 244 7.33 2.51 27.75
C ARG A 244 7.71 1.28 28.58
N GLU A 245 6.76 0.72 29.32
CA GLU A 245 6.99 -0.54 30.06
C GLU A 245 7.25 -1.71 29.12
N ASP A 246 6.47 -1.84 28.05
CA ASP A 246 6.68 -2.87 27.03
C ASP A 246 8.02 -2.67 26.30
N ALA A 247 8.40 -1.43 25.99
CA ALA A 247 9.70 -1.10 25.41
C ALA A 247 10.86 -1.52 26.35
N ALA A 248 10.74 -1.27 27.66
CA ALA A 248 11.75 -1.69 28.64
C ALA A 248 11.89 -3.22 28.71
N ARG A 249 10.77 -3.95 28.66
CA ARG A 249 10.79 -5.44 28.61
C ARG A 249 11.50 -5.96 27.36
N LEU A 250 11.26 -5.34 26.21
CA LEU A 250 11.93 -5.72 24.95
C LEU A 250 13.44 -5.45 25.01
N ARG A 251 13.85 -4.31 25.55
CA ARG A 251 15.29 -4.02 25.76
C ARG A 251 15.97 -5.02 26.67
N ALA A 252 15.29 -5.48 27.71
CA ALA A 252 15.84 -6.52 28.60
C ALA A 252 16.06 -7.85 27.88
N ARG A 253 15.30 -8.16 26.83
CA ARG A 253 15.48 -9.35 25.98
C ARG A 253 16.57 -9.19 24.92
N ALA A 254 17.00 -7.96 24.65
CA ALA A 254 18.03 -7.65 23.66
C ALA A 254 19.47 -7.79 24.20
N ASN A 255 19.62 -7.99 25.52
CA ASN A 255 20.87 -8.19 26.25
C ASN A 255 21.02 -9.66 26.63
#